data_2631150327b3eb044cf4286abbf34660
#
_entry.id   2631150327b3eb044cf4286abbf34660
#
_cell.length_a   1.000
_cell.length_b   1.000
_cell.length_c   1.000
_cell.angle_alpha   90.00
_cell.angle_beta   90.00
_cell.angle_gamma   90.00
#
_symmetry.space_group_name_H-M   'P 1'
#
loop_
_entity.id
_entity.type
_entity.pdbx_description
1 polymer ?
#
loop_
_entity_poly.entity_id
_entity_poly.type
_entity_poly.pdbx_seq_one_letter_code
_entity_poly.pdbx_strand_id
1 'polypeptide(L)'
;MWIKRDAENLINELGKQFPVVFVTGARQVGKTSILGHLFPDFAYVTLDDPARAAEAENAPRDFLESLTYPVVIDEAQYVPDLFRHIKMVVDKIKRKGQFFITGSQSFPLMQNLTESLAGRCGIINLQPLSAHELVRSNQLISIEEYISTGGFPALYADRDVIRQHWYPSYIATYLERDVRNILSVGSLRDFNRFLRAAAIRTAQTLSLSDLSRDVGVAPNTIKSWISVLQASHIIYLLEPYYRSIGKRLVKSPKLYFLDTGLAAHLMGLFSWKEIVNSPLSGALWETYAFTQIQHHLLSQGISNPPFFYWRTKDGREVDFVLEKGGRFIAFEAKLTGMPVSDTARGFEYLREYYGEDSLIKGFVICRVKREFSIGKGIKAVNGIQFDF
;
A
#
# COMPACT_ATOMS: atom_id res chain seq x y z
N MET A 1 -0.82 23.43 -2.00
CA MET A 1 -1.61 23.21 -0.76
C MET A 1 -1.16 21.90 -0.13
N TRP A 2 -0.92 21.83 1.20
CA TRP A 2 -0.53 20.58 1.89
C TRP A 2 -1.77 19.78 2.31
N ILE A 3 -1.80 18.50 1.98
CA ILE A 3 -2.79 17.54 2.47
C ILE A 3 -2.15 16.79 3.64
N LYS A 4 -2.68 17.01 4.85
CA LYS A 4 -2.12 16.40 6.06
C LYS A 4 -2.19 14.88 6.00
N ARG A 5 -1.05 14.21 6.24
CA ARG A 5 -0.92 12.75 6.17
C ARG A 5 -1.14 12.11 7.54
N ASP A 6 -1.78 10.97 7.57
CA ASP A 6 -1.95 10.19 8.80
C ASP A 6 -0.60 9.63 9.30
N ALA A 7 0.36 9.43 8.41
CA ALA A 7 1.71 8.97 8.73
C ALA A 7 2.60 10.02 9.45
N GLU A 8 2.24 11.32 9.47
CA GLU A 8 3.08 12.39 10.04
C GLU A 8 3.44 12.15 11.51
N ASN A 9 2.47 11.75 12.32
CA ASN A 9 2.70 11.47 13.75
C ASN A 9 3.64 10.29 13.93
N LEU A 10 3.44 9.23 13.17
CA LEU A 10 4.29 8.03 13.22
C LEU A 10 5.74 8.34 12.81
N ILE A 11 5.96 9.16 11.77
CA ILE A 11 7.30 9.58 11.35
C ILE A 11 8.01 10.31 12.52
N ASN A 12 7.31 11.24 13.17
CA ASN A 12 7.85 11.98 14.31
C ASN A 12 8.15 11.07 15.52
N GLU A 13 7.27 10.10 15.80
CA GLU A 13 7.47 9.14 16.89
C GLU A 13 8.68 8.23 16.63
N LEU A 14 8.81 7.71 15.41
CA LEU A 14 9.95 6.88 15.03
C LEU A 14 11.27 7.67 15.07
N GLY A 15 11.26 8.94 14.68
CA GLY A 15 12.42 9.82 14.82
C GLY A 15 12.90 10.02 16.27
N LYS A 16 11.96 9.92 17.25
CA LYS A 16 12.31 9.93 18.67
C LYS A 16 12.80 8.57 19.20
N GLN A 17 12.56 7.50 18.48
CA GLN A 17 12.90 6.13 18.91
C GLN A 17 14.15 5.59 18.21
N PHE A 18 14.31 5.88 16.92
CA PHE A 18 15.35 5.33 16.08
C PHE A 18 16.31 6.42 15.57
N PRO A 19 17.60 6.11 15.38
CA PRO A 19 18.54 7.03 14.74
C PRO A 19 18.26 7.25 13.25
N VAL A 20 17.63 6.26 12.59
CA VAL A 20 17.25 6.30 11.18
C VAL A 20 15.75 6.08 11.05
N VAL A 21 15.08 6.89 10.21
CA VAL A 21 13.70 6.66 9.77
C VAL A 21 13.71 6.51 8.25
N PHE A 22 13.24 5.37 7.77
CA PHE A 22 13.15 5.08 6.34
C PHE A 22 11.70 5.11 5.87
N VAL A 23 11.40 6.04 4.95
CA VAL A 23 10.07 6.20 4.34
C VAL A 23 10.09 5.57 2.95
N THR A 24 9.43 4.44 2.80
CA THR A 24 9.25 3.74 1.54
C THR A 24 7.81 3.84 1.04
N GLY A 25 7.53 3.32 -0.13
CA GLY A 25 6.20 3.32 -0.75
C GLY A 25 6.29 3.48 -2.26
N ALA A 26 5.16 3.40 -2.95
CA ALA A 26 5.10 3.60 -4.40
C ALA A 26 5.71 4.95 -4.83
N ARG A 27 6.10 5.05 -6.09
CA ARG A 27 6.50 6.34 -6.66
C ARG A 27 5.32 7.31 -6.66
N GLN A 28 5.58 8.62 -6.52
CA GLN A 28 4.57 9.69 -6.55
C GLN A 28 3.55 9.70 -5.38
N VAL A 29 3.79 8.95 -4.29
CA VAL A 29 2.92 8.98 -3.08
C VAL A 29 3.27 10.13 -2.11
N GLY A 30 4.31 10.92 -2.41
CA GLY A 30 4.70 12.09 -1.62
C GLY A 30 5.74 11.83 -0.53
N LYS A 31 6.65 10.84 -0.70
CA LYS A 31 7.71 10.52 0.28
C LYS A 31 8.62 11.71 0.57
N THR A 32 9.17 12.33 -0.48
CA THR A 32 10.02 13.53 -0.37
C THR A 32 9.24 14.70 0.23
N SER A 33 8.00 14.90 -0.25
CA SER A 33 7.17 16.03 0.19
C SER A 33 6.80 15.96 1.66
N ILE A 34 6.51 14.77 2.22
CA ILE A 34 6.17 14.63 3.65
C ILE A 34 7.38 14.94 4.54
N LEU A 35 8.59 14.49 4.19
CA LEU A 35 9.78 14.80 4.96
C LEU A 35 10.16 16.29 4.86
N GLY A 36 10.08 16.89 3.67
CA GLY A 36 10.31 18.33 3.50
C GLY A 36 9.29 19.19 4.26
N HIS A 37 8.04 18.73 4.38
CA HIS A 37 7.01 19.42 5.16
C HIS A 37 7.24 19.28 6.67
N LEU A 38 7.60 18.09 7.14
CA LEU A 38 7.81 17.85 8.58
C LEU A 38 9.12 18.45 9.10
N PHE A 39 10.15 18.53 8.27
CA PHE A 39 11.51 18.89 8.66
C PHE A 39 12.10 19.94 7.72
N PRO A 40 11.48 21.13 7.61
CA PRO A 40 11.92 22.17 6.67
C PRO A 40 13.32 22.73 7.00
N ASP A 41 13.74 22.63 8.27
CA ASP A 41 15.03 23.15 8.73
C ASP A 41 16.16 22.10 8.71
N PHE A 42 15.87 20.85 8.32
CA PHE A 42 16.90 19.83 8.23
C PHE A 42 17.71 19.98 6.94
N ALA A 43 18.98 19.60 7.01
CA ALA A 43 19.78 19.48 5.80
C ALA A 43 19.10 18.48 4.82
N TYR A 44 19.11 18.80 3.55
CA TYR A 44 18.49 17.99 2.51
C TYR A 44 19.51 17.68 1.41
N VAL A 45 19.60 16.41 1.05
CA VAL A 45 20.38 15.95 -0.09
C VAL A 45 19.59 14.90 -0.87
N THR A 46 19.58 15.00 -2.19
CA THR A 46 18.98 13.99 -3.07
C THR A 46 20.06 13.23 -3.84
N LEU A 47 19.90 11.91 -3.86
CA LEU A 47 20.75 11.02 -4.65
C LEU A 47 20.20 10.78 -6.07
N ASP A 48 19.10 11.48 -6.43
CA ASP A 48 18.66 11.60 -7.83
C ASP A 48 19.57 12.54 -8.64
N ASP A 49 20.35 13.42 -7.96
CA ASP A 49 21.45 14.17 -8.56
C ASP A 49 22.64 13.24 -8.81
N PRO A 50 23.03 13.02 -10.10
CA PRO A 50 24.13 12.11 -10.42
C PRO A 50 25.47 12.50 -9.79
N ALA A 51 25.74 13.82 -9.58
CA ALA A 51 26.98 14.27 -8.96
C ALA A 51 27.02 13.89 -7.48
N ARG A 52 25.90 14.08 -6.76
CA ARG A 52 25.77 13.67 -5.36
C ARG A 52 25.76 12.16 -5.17
N ALA A 53 25.12 11.42 -6.09
CA ALA A 53 25.16 9.96 -6.08
C ALA A 53 26.59 9.43 -6.27
N ALA A 54 27.34 9.98 -7.25
CA ALA A 54 28.74 9.62 -7.50
C ALA A 54 29.65 9.95 -6.30
N GLU A 55 29.47 11.09 -5.64
CA GLU A 55 30.19 11.46 -4.43
C GLU A 55 29.93 10.46 -3.29
N ALA A 56 28.64 10.13 -3.05
CA ALA A 56 28.22 9.18 -2.04
C ALA A 56 28.70 7.74 -2.32
N GLU A 57 28.85 7.35 -3.59
CA GLU A 57 29.33 6.03 -3.99
C GLU A 57 30.86 5.91 -3.89
N ASN A 58 31.62 6.92 -4.39
CA ASN A 58 33.08 6.88 -4.45
C ASN A 58 33.75 7.25 -3.13
N ALA A 59 33.17 8.19 -2.34
CA ALA A 59 33.72 8.67 -1.08
C ALA A 59 32.65 8.73 0.05
N PRO A 60 31.99 7.61 0.41
CA PRO A 60 30.81 7.59 1.29
C PRO A 60 31.07 8.15 2.69
N ARG A 61 32.31 8.04 3.20
CA ARG A 61 32.68 8.62 4.52
C ARG A 61 32.76 10.14 4.45
N ASP A 62 33.48 10.66 3.49
CA ASP A 62 33.65 12.10 3.29
C ASP A 62 32.30 12.74 2.96
N PHE A 63 31.48 12.09 2.13
CA PHE A 63 30.11 12.50 1.86
C PHE A 63 29.29 12.64 3.14
N LEU A 64 29.25 11.59 4.00
CA LEU A 64 28.49 11.64 5.24
C LEU A 64 29.08 12.65 6.27
N GLU A 65 30.39 12.81 6.31
CA GLU A 65 31.07 13.80 7.19
C GLU A 65 30.81 15.25 6.75
N SER A 66 30.53 15.48 5.46
CA SER A 66 30.17 16.80 4.93
C SER A 66 28.74 17.24 5.28
N LEU A 67 27.87 16.31 5.71
CA LEU A 67 26.46 16.60 6.00
C LEU A 67 26.27 17.19 7.41
N THR A 68 25.34 18.12 7.51
CA THR A 68 24.85 18.63 8.80
C THR A 68 23.68 17.76 9.29
N TYR A 69 23.75 17.28 10.52
CA TYR A 69 22.69 16.44 11.13
C TYR A 69 21.76 17.26 12.02
N PRO A 70 20.43 16.98 12.02
CA PRO A 70 19.75 15.91 11.27
C PRO A 70 19.66 16.19 9.76
N VAL A 71 19.56 15.13 8.95
CA VAL A 71 19.54 15.22 7.49
C VAL A 71 18.44 14.36 6.86
N VAL A 72 17.85 14.87 5.79
CA VAL A 72 16.98 14.12 4.85
C VAL A 72 17.84 13.68 3.68
N ILE A 73 17.92 12.36 3.44
CA ILE A 73 18.55 11.76 2.25
C ILE A 73 17.43 11.19 1.37
N ASP A 74 17.26 11.78 0.20
CA ASP A 74 16.19 11.43 -0.71
C ASP A 74 16.68 10.48 -1.81
N GLU A 75 15.81 9.55 -2.24
CA GLU A 75 16.03 8.58 -3.32
C GLU A 75 17.27 7.66 -3.09
N ALA A 76 17.41 7.13 -1.85
CA ALA A 76 18.56 6.32 -1.43
C ALA A 76 18.80 5.03 -2.24
N GLN A 77 17.83 4.59 -3.08
CA GLN A 77 18.01 3.43 -3.96
C GLN A 77 19.08 3.62 -5.04
N TYR A 78 19.52 4.85 -5.29
CA TYR A 78 20.62 5.10 -6.24
C TYR A 78 21.98 4.75 -5.67
N VAL A 79 22.14 4.74 -4.32
CA VAL A 79 23.40 4.35 -3.64
C VAL A 79 23.10 3.39 -2.47
N PRO A 80 22.72 2.13 -2.74
CA PRO A 80 22.28 1.20 -1.70
C PRO A 80 23.36 0.86 -0.66
N ASP A 81 24.63 0.89 -1.04
CA ASP A 81 25.74 0.58 -0.14
C ASP A 81 26.00 1.67 0.91
N LEU A 82 25.42 2.86 0.74
CA LEU A 82 25.51 3.97 1.69
C LEU A 82 25.00 3.57 3.10
N PHE A 83 24.04 2.65 3.19
CA PHE A 83 23.50 2.18 4.48
C PHE A 83 24.55 1.55 5.40
N ARG A 84 25.58 0.89 4.85
CA ARG A 84 26.71 0.34 5.64
C ARG A 84 27.50 1.47 6.31
N HIS A 85 27.69 2.57 5.62
CA HIS A 85 28.40 3.74 6.13
C HIS A 85 27.54 4.56 7.11
N ILE A 86 26.24 4.70 6.84
CA ILE A 86 25.28 5.32 7.79
C ILE A 86 25.29 4.56 9.12
N LYS A 87 25.36 3.22 9.11
CA LYS A 87 25.49 2.41 10.32
C LYS A 87 26.70 2.84 11.17
N MET A 88 27.87 3.05 10.54
CA MET A 88 29.09 3.46 11.26
C MET A 88 28.91 4.84 11.93
N VAL A 89 28.26 5.78 11.25
CA VAL A 89 27.95 7.10 11.81
C VAL A 89 26.99 7.00 12.99
N VAL A 90 25.90 6.23 12.84
CA VAL A 90 24.90 5.99 13.88
C VAL A 90 25.51 5.34 15.12
N ASP A 91 26.37 4.34 14.94
CA ASP A 91 27.02 3.64 16.05
C ASP A 91 28.02 4.53 16.81
N LYS A 92 28.63 5.51 16.12
CA LYS A 92 29.55 6.50 16.70
C LYS A 92 28.81 7.59 17.46
N ILE A 93 27.77 8.20 16.88
CA ILE A 93 27.10 9.38 17.43
C ILE A 93 26.03 9.01 18.46
N LYS A 94 25.36 7.85 18.32
CA LYS A 94 24.32 7.31 19.22
C LYS A 94 23.15 8.28 19.51
N ARG A 95 22.80 9.14 18.54
CA ARG A 95 21.69 10.09 18.64
C ARG A 95 20.50 9.57 17.81
N LYS A 96 19.28 9.77 18.30
CA LYS A 96 18.04 9.45 17.58
C LYS A 96 17.69 10.55 16.58
N GLY A 97 16.93 10.22 15.53
CA GLY A 97 16.44 11.18 14.55
C GLY A 97 17.54 11.88 13.75
N GLN A 98 18.64 11.19 13.44
CA GLN A 98 19.73 11.75 12.66
C GLN A 98 19.49 11.73 11.18
N PHE A 99 18.90 10.61 10.69
CA PHE A 99 18.68 10.34 9.28
C PHE A 99 17.20 10.11 9.00
N PHE A 100 16.66 10.87 8.09
CA PHE A 100 15.35 10.61 7.49
C PHE A 100 15.58 10.31 6.01
N ILE A 101 15.29 9.10 5.61
CA ILE A 101 15.69 8.58 4.31
C ILE A 101 14.46 8.20 3.51
N THR A 102 14.40 8.61 2.25
CA THR A 102 13.39 8.07 1.34
C THR A 102 14.01 7.12 0.34
N GLY A 103 13.18 6.23 -0.18
CA GLY A 103 13.54 5.38 -1.30
C GLY A 103 12.35 4.59 -1.81
N SER A 104 12.36 4.33 -3.12
CA SER A 104 11.47 3.31 -3.67
C SER A 104 12.00 1.95 -3.24
N GLN A 105 11.09 1.02 -2.86
CA GLN A 105 11.48 -0.31 -2.42
C GLN A 105 12.03 -1.10 -3.61
N SER A 106 13.35 -1.27 -3.65
CA SER A 106 13.99 -2.24 -4.52
C SER A 106 14.55 -3.38 -3.66
N PHE A 107 14.63 -4.57 -4.22
CA PHE A 107 15.14 -5.73 -3.47
C PHE A 107 16.56 -5.48 -2.92
N PRO A 108 17.53 -4.93 -3.70
CA PRO A 108 18.85 -4.61 -3.18
C PRO A 108 18.85 -3.57 -2.05
N LEU A 109 18.00 -2.55 -2.16
CA LEU A 109 17.89 -1.52 -1.13
C LEU A 109 17.38 -2.09 0.19
N MET A 110 16.33 -2.91 0.15
CA MET A 110 15.76 -3.52 1.36
C MET A 110 16.72 -4.53 1.99
N GLN A 111 17.45 -5.30 1.19
CA GLN A 111 18.48 -6.21 1.68
C GLN A 111 19.57 -5.43 2.42
N ASN A 112 20.16 -4.41 1.80
CA ASN A 112 21.20 -3.58 2.43
C ASN A 112 20.71 -2.87 3.69
N LEU A 113 19.47 -2.37 3.69
CA LEU A 113 18.84 -1.75 4.85
C LEU A 113 18.71 -2.73 6.02
N THR A 114 18.16 -3.94 5.76
CA THR A 114 17.94 -4.94 6.81
C THR A 114 19.24 -5.52 7.35
N GLU A 115 20.23 -5.74 6.51
CA GLU A 115 21.56 -6.22 6.94
C GLU A 115 22.35 -5.16 7.72
N SER A 116 22.28 -3.90 7.31
CA SER A 116 23.12 -2.86 7.89
C SER A 116 22.45 -2.15 9.08
N LEU A 117 21.16 -1.88 9.04
CA LEU A 117 20.46 -1.04 10.01
C LEU A 117 19.47 -1.80 10.91
N ALA A 118 19.61 -3.12 11.03
CA ALA A 118 18.79 -3.92 11.95
C ALA A 118 18.79 -3.34 13.38
N GLY A 119 17.59 -3.09 13.93
CA GLY A 119 17.42 -2.49 15.26
C GLY A 119 17.74 -0.98 15.36
N ARG A 120 18.15 -0.34 14.27
CA ARG A 120 18.52 1.10 14.22
C ARG A 120 17.59 1.93 13.34
N CYS A 121 16.66 1.28 12.60
CA CYS A 121 15.82 1.93 11.62
C CYS A 121 14.34 1.69 11.89
N GLY A 122 13.56 2.77 11.99
CA GLY A 122 12.11 2.73 11.89
C GLY A 122 11.69 2.79 10.42
N ILE A 123 10.84 1.86 9.97
CA ILE A 123 10.41 1.77 8.56
C ILE A 123 8.94 2.15 8.47
N ILE A 124 8.62 3.04 7.53
CA ILE A 124 7.26 3.46 7.20
C ILE A 124 6.98 3.18 5.74
N ASN A 125 5.86 2.54 5.49
CA ASN A 125 5.33 2.34 4.14
C ASN A 125 4.25 3.40 3.86
N LEU A 126 4.62 4.45 3.14
CA LEU A 126 3.70 5.53 2.77
C LEU A 126 2.82 5.09 1.60
N GLN A 127 1.51 5.06 1.86
CA GLN A 127 0.49 4.74 0.86
C GLN A 127 0.06 5.98 0.06
N PRO A 128 -0.65 5.85 -1.06
CA PRO A 128 -1.42 6.95 -1.65
C PRO A 128 -2.34 7.61 -0.60
N LEU A 129 -2.90 8.78 -0.89
CA LEU A 129 -3.84 9.46 0.02
C LEU A 129 -5.05 8.57 0.31
N SER A 130 -5.45 8.47 1.58
CA SER A 130 -6.70 7.82 1.96
C SER A 130 -7.91 8.75 1.76
N ALA A 131 -9.11 8.16 1.69
CA ALA A 131 -10.34 8.94 1.70
C ALA A 131 -10.47 9.80 2.98
N HIS A 132 -9.98 9.30 4.13
CA HIS A 132 -9.95 10.03 5.40
C HIS A 132 -9.05 11.29 5.33
N GLU A 133 -7.84 11.17 4.79
CA GLU A 133 -6.91 12.31 4.60
C GLU A 133 -7.52 13.38 3.69
N LEU A 134 -8.20 12.96 2.62
CA LEU A 134 -8.85 13.86 1.68
C LEU A 134 -10.08 14.55 2.28
N VAL A 135 -10.93 13.84 3.02
CA VAL A 135 -12.06 14.43 3.76
C VAL A 135 -11.59 15.47 4.74
N ARG A 136 -10.58 15.13 5.57
CA ARG A 136 -10.02 16.06 6.56
C ARG A 136 -9.43 17.33 5.93
N SER A 137 -8.96 17.22 4.70
CA SER A 137 -8.39 18.34 3.94
C SER A 137 -9.40 19.04 3.01
N ASN A 138 -10.68 18.70 3.10
CA ASN A 138 -11.77 19.20 2.24
C ASN A 138 -11.50 19.00 0.73
N GLN A 139 -10.83 17.91 0.36
CA GLN A 139 -10.50 17.57 -1.01
C GLN A 139 -11.36 16.43 -1.56
N LEU A 140 -12.02 15.65 -0.71
CA LEU A 140 -12.89 14.56 -1.15
C LEU A 140 -14.29 15.07 -1.44
N ILE A 141 -14.77 14.86 -2.67
CA ILE A 141 -16.13 15.18 -3.08
C ILE A 141 -17.06 14.02 -2.73
N SER A 142 -16.69 12.79 -3.10
CA SER A 142 -17.42 11.55 -2.76
C SER A 142 -16.50 10.33 -2.78
N ILE A 143 -16.92 9.25 -2.12
CA ILE A 143 -16.22 7.96 -2.17
C ILE A 143 -16.21 7.41 -3.59
N GLU A 144 -17.29 7.56 -4.30
CA GLU A 144 -17.46 7.14 -5.69
C GLU A 144 -16.44 7.82 -6.60
N GLU A 145 -16.21 9.10 -6.39
CA GLU A 145 -15.19 9.83 -7.14
C GLU A 145 -13.79 9.37 -6.74
N TYR A 146 -13.53 9.16 -5.45
CA TYR A 146 -12.26 8.60 -4.99
C TYR A 146 -11.93 7.26 -5.66
N ILE A 147 -12.89 6.33 -5.75
CA ILE A 147 -12.67 5.03 -6.37
C ILE A 147 -12.23 5.17 -7.82
N SER A 148 -12.81 6.12 -8.56
CA SER A 148 -12.46 6.36 -9.96
C SER A 148 -11.20 7.22 -10.15
N THR A 149 -10.82 8.03 -9.14
CA THR A 149 -9.66 8.93 -9.20
C THR A 149 -8.41 8.32 -8.58
N GLY A 150 -8.59 7.50 -7.51
CA GLY A 150 -7.47 6.99 -6.72
C GLY A 150 -6.96 7.99 -5.70
N GLY A 151 -5.85 7.64 -5.03
CA GLY A 151 -5.24 8.42 -3.95
C GLY A 151 -3.89 9.05 -4.30
N PHE A 152 -3.45 9.07 -5.55
CA PHE A 152 -2.17 9.72 -5.88
C PHE A 152 -2.22 11.24 -5.64
N PRO A 153 -1.29 11.80 -4.84
CA PRO A 153 -1.33 13.22 -4.46
C PRO A 153 -1.37 14.21 -5.63
N ALA A 154 -0.70 13.89 -6.74
CA ALA A 154 -0.67 14.74 -7.92
C ALA A 154 -2.06 15.04 -8.48
N LEU A 155 -3.01 14.11 -8.34
CA LEU A 155 -4.39 14.26 -8.83
C LEU A 155 -5.24 15.21 -7.98
N TYR A 156 -4.74 15.64 -6.81
CA TYR A 156 -5.41 16.54 -5.88
C TYR A 156 -4.65 17.84 -5.65
N ALA A 157 -3.33 17.83 -5.83
CA ALA A 157 -2.50 19.01 -5.65
C ALA A 157 -2.71 20.07 -6.72
N ASP A 158 -3.01 19.65 -7.94
CA ASP A 158 -3.26 20.49 -9.09
C ASP A 158 -4.55 20.03 -9.79
N ARG A 159 -5.54 20.91 -9.87
CA ARG A 159 -6.85 20.64 -10.48
C ARG A 159 -6.81 20.52 -12.01
N ASP A 160 -5.72 20.98 -12.63
CA ASP A 160 -5.54 20.90 -14.07
C ASP A 160 -4.98 19.55 -14.52
N VAL A 161 -4.57 18.70 -13.57
CA VAL A 161 -4.09 17.34 -13.86
C VAL A 161 -5.26 16.45 -14.28
N ILE A 162 -5.25 16.06 -15.54
CA ILE A 162 -6.24 15.16 -16.12
C ILE A 162 -5.79 13.71 -15.90
N ARG A 163 -6.54 12.96 -15.09
CA ARG A 163 -6.21 11.57 -14.73
C ARG A 163 -6.04 10.63 -15.94
N GLN A 164 -6.81 10.85 -17.01
CA GLN A 164 -6.71 10.07 -18.25
C GLN A 164 -5.37 10.25 -18.98
N HIS A 165 -4.66 11.36 -18.72
CA HIS A 165 -3.30 11.59 -19.22
C HIS A 165 -2.24 11.18 -18.19
N TRP A 166 -2.56 11.36 -16.90
CA TRP A 166 -1.63 11.11 -15.82
C TRP A 166 -1.31 9.61 -15.65
N TYR A 167 -2.33 8.75 -15.61
CA TYR A 167 -2.12 7.30 -15.44
C TYR A 167 -1.31 6.64 -16.56
N PRO A 168 -1.59 6.90 -17.86
CA PRO A 168 -0.72 6.40 -18.94
C PRO A 168 0.74 6.83 -18.80
N SER A 169 0.95 8.11 -18.43
CA SER A 169 2.31 8.64 -18.20
C SER A 169 2.98 7.96 -16.99
N TYR A 170 2.25 7.77 -15.90
CA TYR A 170 2.73 7.05 -14.71
C TYR A 170 3.14 5.60 -15.05
N ILE A 171 2.31 4.88 -15.79
CA ILE A 171 2.60 3.50 -16.21
C ILE A 171 3.86 3.46 -17.09
N ALA A 172 3.92 4.28 -18.13
CA ALA A 172 5.03 4.29 -19.07
C ALA A 172 6.37 4.74 -18.45
N THR A 173 6.34 5.74 -17.55
CA THR A 173 7.57 6.33 -17.01
C THR A 173 8.09 5.59 -15.76
N TYR A 174 7.20 4.97 -14.96
CA TYR A 174 7.59 4.34 -13.71
C TYR A 174 7.45 2.82 -13.73
N LEU A 175 6.27 2.29 -14.02
CA LEU A 175 6.06 0.85 -13.93
C LEU A 175 6.84 0.08 -15.00
N GLU A 176 6.83 0.55 -16.24
CA GLU A 176 7.60 -0.08 -17.33
C GLU A 176 9.11 0.04 -17.10
N ARG A 177 9.58 1.20 -16.60
CA ARG A 177 10.99 1.41 -16.29
C ARG A 177 11.48 0.53 -15.14
N ASP A 178 10.74 0.46 -14.04
CA ASP A 178 11.12 -0.37 -12.89
C ASP A 178 11.17 -1.86 -13.29
N VAL A 179 10.21 -2.31 -14.09
CA VAL A 179 10.21 -3.68 -14.61
C VAL A 179 11.39 -3.93 -15.55
N ARG A 180 11.74 -3.01 -16.44
CA ARG A 180 12.92 -3.13 -17.33
C ARG A 180 14.22 -3.23 -16.55
N ASN A 181 14.34 -2.44 -15.46
CA ASN A 181 15.55 -2.40 -14.65
C ASN A 181 15.75 -3.65 -13.79
N ILE A 182 14.64 -4.26 -13.33
CA ILE A 182 14.67 -5.43 -12.44
C ILE A 182 14.64 -6.75 -13.23
N LEU A 183 13.94 -6.76 -14.35
CA LEU A 183 13.75 -7.93 -15.19
C LEU A 183 14.09 -7.56 -16.62
N SER A 184 14.86 -8.41 -17.31
CA SER A 184 15.08 -8.30 -18.76
C SER A 184 13.77 -8.61 -19.48
N VAL A 185 12.84 -7.62 -19.53
CA VAL A 185 11.51 -7.82 -20.14
C VAL A 185 11.64 -7.83 -21.65
N GLY A 186 11.40 -8.97 -22.26
CA GLY A 186 11.45 -9.12 -23.70
C GLY A 186 10.33 -8.38 -24.43
N SER A 187 9.18 -8.11 -23.80
CA SER A 187 8.02 -7.48 -24.42
C SER A 187 7.25 -6.59 -23.45
N LEU A 188 7.33 -5.27 -23.65
CA LEU A 188 6.47 -4.30 -22.94
C LEU A 188 4.98 -4.49 -23.24
N ARG A 189 4.65 -4.93 -24.45
CA ARG A 189 3.28 -5.23 -24.84
C ARG A 189 2.67 -6.30 -23.96
N ASP A 190 3.40 -7.38 -23.68
CA ASP A 190 2.93 -8.47 -22.83
C ASP A 190 2.85 -8.03 -21.36
N PHE A 191 3.77 -7.18 -20.92
CA PHE A 191 3.68 -6.59 -19.58
C PHE A 191 2.44 -5.69 -19.43
N ASN A 192 2.11 -4.87 -20.42
CA ASN A 192 0.88 -4.07 -20.40
C ASN A 192 -0.40 -4.93 -20.43
N ARG A 193 -0.40 -6.06 -21.18
CA ARG A 193 -1.48 -7.05 -21.12
C ARG A 193 -1.59 -7.66 -19.73
N PHE A 194 -0.47 -7.99 -19.11
CA PHE A 194 -0.43 -8.51 -17.74
C PHE A 194 -0.98 -7.49 -16.74
N LEU A 195 -0.59 -6.21 -16.79
CA LEU A 195 -1.12 -5.18 -15.89
C LEU A 195 -2.65 -5.10 -15.95
N ARG A 196 -3.23 -5.10 -17.16
CA ARG A 196 -4.68 -5.10 -17.37
C ARG A 196 -5.34 -6.38 -16.85
N ALA A 197 -4.75 -7.53 -17.15
CA ALA A 197 -5.26 -8.82 -16.67
C ALA A 197 -5.19 -8.95 -15.15
N ALA A 198 -4.16 -8.40 -14.51
CA ALA A 198 -4.02 -8.33 -13.06
C ALA A 198 -5.06 -7.37 -12.45
N ALA A 199 -5.30 -6.20 -13.08
CA ALA A 199 -6.29 -5.24 -12.60
C ALA A 199 -7.70 -5.83 -12.58
N ILE A 200 -8.12 -6.52 -13.64
CA ILE A 200 -9.41 -7.21 -13.72
C ILE A 200 -9.57 -8.25 -12.59
N ARG A 201 -8.47 -8.77 -12.06
CA ARG A 201 -8.44 -9.78 -10.99
C ARG A 201 -8.22 -9.19 -9.60
N THR A 202 -8.30 -7.87 -9.44
CA THR A 202 -8.28 -7.29 -8.08
C THR A 202 -9.42 -7.88 -7.24
N ALA A 203 -9.19 -8.06 -5.94
CA ALA A 203 -10.09 -8.72 -5.00
C ALA A 203 -10.38 -10.21 -5.30
N GLN A 204 -9.61 -10.86 -6.17
CA GLN A 204 -9.77 -12.27 -6.49
C GLN A 204 -8.57 -13.10 -6.06
N THR A 205 -8.80 -14.38 -5.81
CA THR A 205 -7.72 -15.34 -5.54
C THR A 205 -6.78 -15.43 -6.74
N LEU A 206 -5.48 -15.24 -6.49
CA LEU A 206 -4.45 -15.25 -7.52
C LEU A 206 -4.25 -16.65 -8.11
N SER A 207 -4.38 -16.75 -9.43
CA SER A 207 -4.00 -17.93 -10.21
C SER A 207 -2.94 -17.54 -11.25
N LEU A 208 -1.70 -17.97 -11.01
CA LEU A 208 -0.59 -17.70 -11.93
C LEU A 208 -0.80 -18.40 -13.28
N SER A 209 -1.43 -19.58 -13.30
CA SER A 209 -1.73 -20.33 -14.53
C SER A 209 -2.75 -19.62 -15.38
N ASP A 210 -3.79 -19.04 -14.78
CA ASP A 210 -4.82 -18.32 -15.53
C ASP A 210 -4.27 -17.01 -16.11
N LEU A 211 -3.50 -16.24 -15.31
CA LEU A 211 -2.80 -15.05 -15.80
C LEU A 211 -1.82 -15.39 -16.94
N SER A 212 -1.07 -16.47 -16.79
CA SER A 212 -0.12 -16.96 -17.81
C SER A 212 -0.83 -17.24 -19.14
N ARG A 213 -1.97 -17.94 -19.10
CA ARG A 213 -2.77 -18.27 -20.28
C ARG A 213 -3.34 -17.01 -20.95
N ASP A 214 -3.88 -16.08 -20.17
CA ASP A 214 -4.51 -14.87 -20.69
C ASP A 214 -3.52 -13.89 -21.30
N VAL A 215 -2.31 -13.82 -20.72
CA VAL A 215 -1.22 -12.94 -21.21
C VAL A 215 -0.44 -13.60 -22.36
N GLY A 216 -0.34 -14.93 -22.35
CA GLY A 216 0.45 -15.69 -23.33
C GLY A 216 1.94 -15.75 -22.99
N VAL A 217 2.30 -15.77 -21.69
CA VAL A 217 3.70 -15.87 -21.21
C VAL A 217 3.82 -16.99 -20.18
N ALA A 218 5.05 -17.43 -19.89
CA ALA A 218 5.29 -18.51 -18.93
C ALA A 218 4.85 -18.13 -17.50
N PRO A 219 4.36 -19.07 -16.67
CA PRO A 219 3.97 -18.80 -15.27
C PRO A 219 5.07 -18.20 -14.43
N ASN A 220 6.34 -18.56 -14.65
CA ASN A 220 7.46 -17.97 -13.95
C ASN A 220 7.66 -16.49 -14.28
N THR A 221 7.36 -16.08 -15.52
CA THR A 221 7.35 -14.67 -15.91
C THR A 221 6.27 -13.90 -15.16
N ILE A 222 5.06 -14.44 -15.07
CA ILE A 222 3.97 -13.86 -14.27
C ILE A 222 4.38 -13.72 -12.81
N LYS A 223 4.97 -14.77 -12.21
CA LYS A 223 5.46 -14.75 -10.83
C LYS A 223 6.48 -13.63 -10.61
N SER A 224 7.43 -13.47 -11.52
CA SER A 224 8.41 -12.40 -11.45
C SER A 224 7.77 -11.00 -11.55
N TRP A 225 6.83 -10.81 -12.47
CA TRP A 225 6.10 -9.54 -12.61
C TRP A 225 5.23 -9.20 -11.40
N ILE A 226 4.55 -10.19 -10.80
CA ILE A 226 3.83 -10.03 -9.53
C ILE A 226 4.79 -9.57 -8.44
N SER A 227 5.97 -10.20 -8.31
CA SER A 227 6.96 -9.82 -7.29
C SER A 227 7.45 -8.39 -7.47
N VAL A 228 7.64 -7.93 -8.71
CA VAL A 228 8.00 -6.53 -8.99
C VAL A 228 6.87 -5.57 -8.61
N LEU A 229 5.61 -5.87 -8.97
CA LEU A 229 4.48 -5.02 -8.59
C LEU A 229 4.29 -4.94 -7.06
N GLN A 230 4.55 -6.04 -6.33
CA GLN A 230 4.55 -6.03 -4.86
C GLN A 230 5.69 -5.16 -4.31
N ALA A 231 6.92 -5.35 -4.80
CA ALA A 231 8.08 -4.56 -4.40
C ALA A 231 7.94 -3.07 -4.74
N SER A 232 7.19 -2.73 -5.80
CA SER A 232 6.90 -1.34 -6.18
C SER A 232 5.67 -0.76 -5.47
N HIS A 233 5.06 -1.47 -4.52
CA HIS A 233 3.83 -1.08 -3.82
C HIS A 233 2.65 -0.74 -4.75
N ILE A 234 2.50 -1.47 -5.84
CA ILE A 234 1.36 -1.33 -6.77
C ILE A 234 0.26 -2.30 -6.40
N ILE A 235 0.64 -3.50 -5.97
CA ILE A 235 -0.29 -4.54 -5.52
C ILE A 235 0.09 -5.07 -4.14
N TYR A 236 -0.89 -5.66 -3.49
CA TYR A 236 -0.74 -6.44 -2.26
C TYR A 236 -1.32 -7.82 -2.46
N LEU A 237 -0.67 -8.84 -1.90
CA LEU A 237 -1.20 -10.19 -1.84
C LEU A 237 -1.68 -10.47 -0.42
N LEU A 238 -3.00 -10.54 -0.24
CA LEU A 238 -3.63 -10.81 1.04
C LEU A 238 -3.75 -12.31 1.24
N GLU A 239 -3.06 -12.82 2.26
CA GLU A 239 -3.05 -14.24 2.58
C GLU A 239 -4.36 -14.70 3.22
N PRO A 240 -4.75 -15.97 3.04
CA PRO A 240 -5.90 -16.54 3.72
C PRO A 240 -5.62 -16.80 5.21
N TYR A 241 -6.61 -16.63 6.06
CA TYR A 241 -6.50 -17.01 7.45
C TYR A 241 -6.68 -18.51 7.65
N TYR A 242 -5.72 -19.15 8.29
CA TYR A 242 -5.82 -20.50 8.85
C TYR A 242 -5.21 -20.52 10.25
N ARG A 243 -5.80 -21.24 11.18
CA ARG A 243 -5.24 -21.42 12.54
C ARG A 243 -3.83 -22.00 12.49
N SER A 244 -3.59 -22.95 11.57
CA SER A 244 -2.26 -23.50 11.31
C SER A 244 -1.48 -22.59 10.35
N ILE A 245 -0.38 -22.02 10.81
CA ILE A 245 0.49 -21.13 10.03
C ILE A 245 0.98 -21.83 8.74
N GLY A 246 1.34 -23.12 8.82
CA GLY A 246 1.78 -23.87 7.65
C GLY A 246 0.72 -23.98 6.54
N LYS A 247 -0.58 -23.96 6.88
CA LYS A 247 -1.67 -23.95 5.88
C LYS A 247 -1.87 -22.58 5.24
N ARG A 248 -1.50 -21.49 5.89
CA ARG A 248 -1.54 -20.13 5.30
C ARG A 248 -0.60 -20.02 4.10
N LEU A 249 0.59 -20.60 4.21
CA LEU A 249 1.65 -20.52 3.21
C LEU A 249 1.38 -21.33 1.92
N VAL A 250 0.43 -22.25 1.95
CA VAL A 250 0.16 -23.19 0.83
C VAL A 250 -1.04 -22.78 -0.03
N LYS A 251 -1.87 -21.86 0.46
CA LYS A 251 -3.09 -21.42 -0.24
C LYS A 251 -2.86 -20.14 -1.02
N SER A 252 -3.57 -19.98 -2.15
CA SER A 252 -3.43 -18.81 -3.00
C SER A 252 -3.94 -17.55 -2.31
N PRO A 253 -3.15 -16.46 -2.31
CA PRO A 253 -3.58 -15.17 -1.79
C PRO A 253 -4.62 -14.51 -2.70
N LYS A 254 -5.36 -13.51 -2.17
CA LYS A 254 -6.12 -12.56 -3.00
C LYS A 254 -5.21 -11.41 -3.44
N LEU A 255 -5.36 -10.99 -4.70
CA LEU A 255 -4.63 -9.85 -5.25
C LEU A 255 -5.44 -8.57 -5.06
N TYR A 256 -4.81 -7.51 -4.53
CA TYR A 256 -5.39 -6.17 -4.44
C TYR A 256 -4.44 -5.14 -5.06
N PHE A 257 -4.98 -4.23 -5.87
CA PHE A 257 -4.27 -3.01 -6.22
C PHE A 257 -4.30 -2.05 -5.02
N LEU A 258 -3.19 -1.33 -4.80
CA LEU A 258 -3.07 -0.37 -3.68
C LEU A 258 -3.61 1.03 -4.04
N ASP A 259 -4.07 1.20 -5.28
CA ASP A 259 -4.77 2.40 -5.75
C ASP A 259 -5.94 2.01 -6.66
N THR A 260 -7.14 2.43 -6.28
CA THR A 260 -8.37 2.10 -7.02
C THR A 260 -8.46 2.81 -8.36
N GLY A 261 -7.93 4.04 -8.46
CA GLY A 261 -7.92 4.80 -9.72
C GLY A 261 -7.00 4.19 -10.76
N LEU A 262 -5.81 3.70 -10.33
CA LEU A 262 -4.91 2.95 -11.22
C LEU A 262 -5.58 1.65 -11.69
N ALA A 263 -6.22 0.90 -10.79
CA ALA A 263 -6.94 -0.32 -11.15
C ALA A 263 -8.07 -0.03 -12.14
N ALA A 264 -8.92 0.97 -11.86
CA ALA A 264 -10.00 1.39 -12.74
C ALA A 264 -9.50 1.83 -14.12
N HIS A 265 -8.41 2.62 -14.15
CA HIS A 265 -7.77 3.05 -15.41
C HIS A 265 -7.30 1.85 -16.24
N LEU A 266 -6.62 0.88 -15.64
CA LEU A 266 -6.14 -0.34 -16.31
C LEU A 266 -7.29 -1.21 -16.83
N MET A 267 -8.45 -1.17 -16.17
CA MET A 267 -9.69 -1.83 -16.61
C MET A 267 -10.41 -1.08 -17.73
N GLY A 268 -10.01 0.18 -18.04
CA GLY A 268 -10.70 1.04 -19.01
C GLY A 268 -11.97 1.70 -18.45
N LEU A 269 -12.06 1.86 -17.12
CA LEU A 269 -13.19 2.47 -16.42
C LEU A 269 -12.78 3.85 -15.90
N PHE A 270 -13.28 4.92 -16.53
CA PHE A 270 -12.80 6.29 -16.29
C PHE A 270 -13.77 7.16 -15.47
N SER A 271 -14.92 6.64 -15.09
CA SER A 271 -15.92 7.33 -14.29
C SER A 271 -16.66 6.39 -13.37
N TRP A 272 -17.21 6.92 -12.27
CA TRP A 272 -18.08 6.12 -11.41
C TRP A 272 -19.28 5.51 -12.15
N LYS A 273 -19.85 6.24 -13.11
CA LYS A 273 -20.95 5.73 -13.94
C LYS A 273 -20.54 4.47 -14.73
N GLU A 274 -19.33 4.46 -15.27
CA GLU A 274 -18.80 3.26 -15.96
C GLU A 274 -18.52 2.12 -14.97
N ILE A 275 -17.93 2.45 -13.81
CA ILE A 275 -17.61 1.49 -12.75
C ILE A 275 -18.88 0.79 -12.24
N VAL A 276 -19.92 1.55 -11.86
CA VAL A 276 -21.13 0.99 -11.25
C VAL A 276 -21.93 0.11 -12.19
N ASN A 277 -21.82 0.35 -13.50
CA ASN A 277 -22.45 -0.46 -14.55
C ASN A 277 -21.57 -1.62 -15.03
N SER A 278 -20.35 -1.74 -14.53
CA SER A 278 -19.44 -2.84 -14.85
C SER A 278 -19.63 -4.02 -13.90
N PRO A 279 -19.45 -5.26 -14.37
CA PRO A 279 -19.38 -6.43 -13.48
C PRO A 279 -18.21 -6.38 -12.48
N LEU A 280 -17.24 -5.46 -12.67
CA LEU A 280 -16.09 -5.27 -11.80
C LEU A 280 -16.35 -4.27 -10.63
N SER A 281 -17.55 -3.73 -10.54
CA SER A 281 -17.92 -2.73 -9.51
C SER A 281 -17.73 -3.25 -8.08
N GLY A 282 -18.12 -4.49 -7.80
CA GLY A 282 -17.92 -5.13 -6.50
C GLY A 282 -16.45 -5.32 -6.16
N ALA A 283 -15.63 -5.75 -7.12
CA ALA A 283 -14.19 -5.93 -6.92
C ALA A 283 -13.46 -4.61 -6.66
N LEU A 284 -13.83 -3.53 -7.34
CA LEU A 284 -13.29 -2.18 -7.06
C LEU A 284 -13.74 -1.62 -5.72
N TRP A 285 -14.99 -1.90 -5.29
CA TRP A 285 -15.47 -1.53 -3.96
C TRP A 285 -14.73 -2.30 -2.86
N GLU A 286 -14.51 -3.60 -3.03
CA GLU A 286 -13.72 -4.43 -2.12
C GLU A 286 -12.26 -3.96 -2.08
N THR A 287 -11.69 -3.58 -3.23
CA THR A 287 -10.33 -3.00 -3.30
C THR A 287 -10.26 -1.66 -2.55
N TYR A 288 -11.26 -0.79 -2.67
CA TYR A 288 -11.38 0.43 -1.88
C TYR A 288 -11.39 0.09 -0.38
N ALA A 289 -12.26 -0.80 0.06
CA ALA A 289 -12.34 -1.20 1.46
C ALA A 289 -10.99 -1.73 1.98
N PHE A 290 -10.33 -2.59 1.20
CA PHE A 290 -8.99 -3.09 1.50
C PHE A 290 -7.98 -1.96 1.71
N THR A 291 -7.90 -1.02 0.76
CA THR A 291 -6.91 0.07 0.82
C THR A 291 -7.13 0.98 2.02
N GLN A 292 -8.39 1.29 2.38
CA GLN A 292 -8.68 2.14 3.54
C GLN A 292 -8.35 1.44 4.86
N ILE A 293 -8.66 0.15 5.01
CA ILE A 293 -8.29 -0.64 6.20
C ILE A 293 -6.78 -0.71 6.34
N GLN A 294 -6.08 -1.06 5.26
CA GLN A 294 -4.62 -1.16 5.25
C GLN A 294 -3.95 0.17 5.59
N HIS A 295 -4.43 1.28 5.01
CA HIS A 295 -3.94 2.61 5.30
C HIS A 295 -4.09 2.96 6.79
N HIS A 296 -5.25 2.67 7.38
CA HIS A 296 -5.50 2.87 8.79
C HIS A 296 -4.53 2.07 9.67
N LEU A 297 -4.32 0.79 9.38
CA LEU A 297 -3.40 -0.07 10.13
C LEU A 297 -1.95 0.40 10.03
N LEU A 298 -1.49 0.77 8.83
CA LEU A 298 -0.13 1.26 8.61
C LEU A 298 0.12 2.61 9.27
N SER A 299 -0.86 3.51 9.30
CA SER A 299 -0.75 4.81 9.97
C SER A 299 -0.64 4.70 11.49
N GLN A 300 -1.09 3.60 12.08
CA GLN A 300 -0.91 3.25 13.49
C GLN A 300 0.44 2.56 13.79
N GLY A 301 1.32 2.44 12.81
CA GLY A 301 2.63 1.80 12.98
C GLY A 301 2.61 0.27 12.94
N ILE A 302 1.49 -0.34 12.54
CA ILE A 302 1.38 -1.79 12.39
C ILE A 302 1.91 -2.18 11.02
N SER A 303 3.22 -2.33 10.88
CA SER A 303 3.89 -2.55 9.59
C SER A 303 3.56 -3.90 8.94
N ASN A 304 3.22 -4.90 9.73
CA ASN A 304 2.81 -6.23 9.26
C ASN A 304 1.57 -6.69 10.04
N PRO A 305 0.40 -6.11 9.73
CA PRO A 305 -0.82 -6.43 10.46
C PRO A 305 -1.19 -7.90 10.28
N PRO A 306 -1.74 -8.56 11.31
CA PRO A 306 -2.33 -9.89 11.21
C PRO A 306 -3.67 -9.83 10.46
N PHE A 307 -3.61 -9.43 9.21
CA PHE A 307 -4.70 -9.09 8.32
C PHE A 307 -4.78 -10.10 7.18
N PHE A 308 -5.95 -10.72 7.01
CA PHE A 308 -6.17 -11.87 6.14
C PHE A 308 -7.56 -11.80 5.51
N TYR A 309 -7.83 -12.61 4.46
CA TYR A 309 -9.18 -13.00 4.13
C TYR A 309 -9.48 -14.38 4.75
N TRP A 310 -10.75 -14.70 4.97
CA TRP A 310 -11.14 -16.02 5.45
C TRP A 310 -12.08 -16.70 4.46
N ARG A 311 -11.79 -17.95 4.12
CA ARG A 311 -12.61 -18.75 3.22
C ARG A 311 -12.53 -20.22 3.56
N THR A 312 -13.69 -20.89 3.59
CA THR A 312 -13.83 -22.34 3.76
C THR A 312 -13.80 -23.06 2.41
N LYS A 313 -13.71 -24.41 2.43
CA LYS A 313 -13.73 -25.22 1.21
C LYS A 313 -15.10 -25.21 0.51
N ASP A 314 -16.17 -25.07 1.26
CA ASP A 314 -17.56 -24.98 0.81
C ASP A 314 -17.98 -23.58 0.36
N GLY A 315 -17.02 -22.64 0.30
CA GLY A 315 -17.21 -21.32 -0.32
C GLY A 315 -17.74 -20.24 0.63
N ARG A 316 -17.91 -20.51 1.94
CA ARG A 316 -18.22 -19.46 2.91
C ARG A 316 -17.02 -18.55 3.06
N GLU A 317 -17.22 -17.23 3.06
CA GLU A 317 -16.14 -16.26 3.00
C GLU A 317 -16.42 -15.06 3.89
N VAL A 318 -15.34 -14.45 4.40
CA VAL A 318 -15.31 -13.10 4.96
C VAL A 318 -14.19 -12.35 4.24
N ASP A 319 -14.51 -11.19 3.70
CA ASP A 319 -13.61 -10.45 2.84
C ASP A 319 -12.30 -10.10 3.56
N PHE A 320 -12.39 -9.64 4.83
CA PHE A 320 -11.20 -9.32 5.63
C PHE A 320 -11.39 -9.70 7.09
N VAL A 321 -10.33 -10.21 7.71
CA VAL A 321 -10.25 -10.48 9.14
C VAL A 321 -8.92 -9.95 9.69
N LEU A 322 -8.98 -9.20 10.78
CA LEU A 322 -7.85 -8.80 11.60
C LEU A 322 -7.83 -9.68 12.84
N GLU A 323 -6.82 -10.52 12.97
CA GLU A 323 -6.70 -11.46 14.08
C GLU A 323 -6.14 -10.76 15.31
N LYS A 324 -6.75 -11.00 16.47
CA LYS A 324 -6.39 -10.40 17.77
C LYS A 324 -6.54 -11.44 18.87
N GLY A 325 -5.47 -12.17 19.19
CA GLY A 325 -5.48 -13.17 20.28
C GLY A 325 -6.49 -14.31 20.06
N GLY A 326 -6.58 -14.83 18.84
CA GLY A 326 -7.49 -15.91 18.47
C GLY A 326 -8.94 -15.48 18.20
N ARG A 327 -9.22 -14.16 18.28
CA ARG A 327 -10.51 -13.55 17.93
C ARG A 327 -10.33 -12.59 16.76
N PHE A 328 -11.44 -12.10 16.18
CA PHE A 328 -11.43 -11.34 14.94
C PHE A 328 -12.15 -10.00 15.05
N ILE A 329 -11.58 -8.99 14.42
CA ILE A 329 -12.31 -7.87 13.88
C ILE A 329 -12.50 -8.20 12.39
N ALA A 330 -13.75 -8.25 11.93
CA ALA A 330 -14.09 -8.74 10.60
C ALA A 330 -14.76 -7.66 9.75
N PHE A 331 -14.52 -7.71 8.43
CA PHE A 331 -15.03 -6.72 7.50
C PHE A 331 -15.62 -7.41 6.27
N GLU A 332 -16.76 -6.92 5.82
CA GLU A 332 -17.42 -7.25 4.56
C GLU A 332 -17.54 -6.01 3.69
N ALA A 333 -17.20 -6.10 2.42
CA ALA A 333 -17.32 -5.01 1.46
C ALA A 333 -18.52 -5.27 0.56
N LYS A 334 -19.54 -4.41 0.61
CA LYS A 334 -20.77 -4.57 -0.16
C LYS A 334 -21.17 -3.28 -0.84
N LEU A 335 -21.24 -3.30 -2.16
CA LEU A 335 -21.68 -2.17 -2.96
C LEU A 335 -23.21 -1.98 -2.87
N THR A 336 -23.68 -1.59 -1.69
CA THR A 336 -25.09 -1.33 -1.43
C THR A 336 -25.25 -0.06 -0.60
N GLY A 337 -26.36 0.68 -0.78
CA GLY A 337 -26.76 1.78 0.09
C GLY A 337 -27.68 1.36 1.22
N MET A 338 -28.17 0.11 1.19
CA MET A 338 -29.13 -0.43 2.17
C MET A 338 -28.65 -1.83 2.63
N PRO A 339 -27.64 -1.90 3.51
CA PRO A 339 -27.22 -3.17 4.07
C PRO A 339 -28.31 -3.75 4.98
N VAL A 340 -28.56 -5.03 4.84
CA VAL A 340 -29.49 -5.83 5.64
C VAL A 340 -28.72 -6.86 6.48
N SER A 341 -29.36 -7.52 7.41
CA SER A 341 -28.74 -8.55 8.28
C SER A 341 -28.05 -9.66 7.45
N ASP A 342 -28.62 -10.05 6.32
CA ASP A 342 -28.03 -11.05 5.41
C ASP A 342 -26.67 -10.59 4.82
N THR A 343 -26.44 -9.28 4.73
CA THR A 343 -25.16 -8.69 4.30
C THR A 343 -24.01 -9.04 5.26
N ALA A 344 -24.31 -9.37 6.50
CA ALA A 344 -23.37 -9.72 7.57
C ALA A 344 -23.24 -11.24 7.79
N ARG A 345 -23.83 -12.08 6.93
CA ARG A 345 -23.85 -13.55 7.09
C ARG A 345 -22.44 -14.15 7.20
N GLY A 346 -21.44 -13.58 6.55
CA GLY A 346 -20.05 -14.00 6.69
C GLY A 346 -19.57 -14.03 8.15
N PHE A 347 -20.01 -13.09 8.97
CA PHE A 347 -19.63 -13.03 10.37
C PHE A 347 -20.29 -14.13 11.23
N GLU A 348 -21.49 -14.57 10.86
CA GLU A 348 -22.15 -15.71 11.49
C GLU A 348 -21.38 -17.00 11.21
N TYR A 349 -20.85 -17.16 9.98
CA TYR A 349 -20.00 -18.30 9.65
C TYR A 349 -18.70 -18.32 10.45
N LEU A 350 -18.09 -17.16 10.76
CA LEU A 350 -16.94 -17.10 11.65
C LEU A 350 -17.28 -17.57 13.07
N ARG A 351 -18.44 -17.14 13.60
CA ARG A 351 -18.93 -17.57 14.93
C ARG A 351 -19.21 -19.07 14.96
N GLU A 352 -19.89 -19.62 13.93
CA GLU A 352 -20.13 -21.06 13.82
C GLU A 352 -18.82 -21.85 13.80
N TYR A 353 -17.79 -21.35 13.11
CA TYR A 353 -16.54 -22.08 12.91
C TYR A 353 -15.55 -21.96 14.07
N TYR A 354 -15.48 -20.79 14.73
CA TYR A 354 -14.49 -20.48 15.77
C TYR A 354 -15.09 -20.25 17.15
N GLY A 355 -16.42 -20.27 17.29
CA GLY A 355 -17.18 -20.02 18.53
C GLY A 355 -17.80 -18.62 18.56
N GLU A 356 -18.88 -18.48 19.37
CA GLU A 356 -19.66 -17.23 19.46
C GLU A 356 -18.82 -16.01 19.85
N ASP A 357 -17.82 -16.17 20.72
CA ASP A 357 -16.94 -15.10 21.19
C ASP A 357 -15.79 -14.78 20.24
N SER A 358 -15.72 -15.45 19.09
CA SER A 358 -14.63 -15.25 18.11
C SER A 358 -14.68 -13.89 17.40
N LEU A 359 -15.86 -13.28 17.28
CA LEU A 359 -16.03 -11.97 16.66
C LEU A 359 -16.02 -10.87 17.73
N ILE A 360 -14.99 -10.01 17.71
CA ILE A 360 -14.90 -8.83 18.59
C ILE A 360 -15.80 -7.72 18.06
N LYS A 361 -15.65 -7.36 16.76
CA LYS A 361 -16.44 -6.36 16.03
C LYS A 361 -16.59 -6.80 14.57
N GLY A 362 -17.71 -6.47 13.95
CA GLY A 362 -17.96 -6.65 12.52
C GLY A 362 -18.26 -5.32 11.86
N PHE A 363 -17.71 -5.10 10.65
CA PHE A 363 -17.97 -3.91 9.85
C PHE A 363 -18.42 -4.31 8.45
N VAL A 364 -19.57 -3.79 8.03
CA VAL A 364 -20.00 -3.85 6.63
C VAL A 364 -19.68 -2.52 5.98
N ILE A 365 -18.68 -2.50 5.12
CA ILE A 365 -18.25 -1.31 4.38
C ILE A 365 -19.15 -1.17 3.16
N CYS A 366 -20.00 -0.13 3.16
CA CYS A 366 -21.05 0.04 2.17
C CYS A 366 -21.38 1.53 1.92
N ARG A 367 -22.24 1.85 0.93
CA ARG A 367 -22.56 3.22 0.51
C ARG A 367 -23.55 3.92 1.46
N VAL A 368 -23.24 3.93 2.74
CA VAL A 368 -24.07 4.61 3.75
C VAL A 368 -23.52 6.01 4.04
N LYS A 369 -24.41 6.96 4.28
CA LYS A 369 -24.03 8.34 4.63
C LYS A 369 -23.61 8.47 6.10
N ARG A 370 -24.17 7.63 6.97
CA ARG A 370 -23.89 7.60 8.40
C ARG A 370 -23.77 6.15 8.84
N GLU A 371 -22.92 5.91 9.81
CA GLU A 371 -22.82 4.58 10.44
C GLU A 371 -24.07 4.26 11.26
N PHE A 372 -24.45 2.99 11.27
CA PHE A 372 -25.51 2.45 12.12
C PHE A 372 -25.29 0.97 12.40
N SER A 373 -25.90 0.48 13.48
CA SER A 373 -25.84 -0.94 13.84
C SER A 373 -26.79 -1.76 12.98
N ILE A 374 -26.30 -2.90 12.46
CA ILE A 374 -27.09 -3.88 11.71
C ILE A 374 -27.18 -5.25 12.40
N GLY A 375 -26.55 -5.39 13.58
CA GLY A 375 -26.56 -6.60 14.39
C GLY A 375 -25.72 -6.44 15.63
N LYS A 376 -25.70 -7.46 16.49
CA LYS A 376 -24.92 -7.46 17.74
C LYS A 376 -23.42 -7.36 17.44
N GLY A 377 -22.81 -6.20 17.75
CA GLY A 377 -21.39 -5.93 17.50
C GLY A 377 -21.06 -5.72 16.01
N ILE A 378 -22.06 -5.47 15.15
CA ILE A 378 -21.89 -5.27 13.72
C ILE A 378 -22.40 -3.88 13.31
N LYS A 379 -21.56 -3.12 12.63
CA LYS A 379 -21.89 -1.77 12.12
C LYS A 379 -21.80 -1.71 10.59
N ALA A 380 -22.71 -0.97 9.98
CA ALA A 380 -22.58 -0.50 8.61
C ALA A 380 -21.81 0.82 8.61
N VAL A 381 -20.76 0.93 7.80
CA VAL A 381 -19.87 2.08 7.70
C VAL A 381 -19.53 2.39 6.23
N ASN A 382 -19.05 3.61 5.96
CA ASN A 382 -18.64 3.98 4.59
C ASN A 382 -17.16 3.75 4.27
N GLY A 383 -16.35 3.31 5.23
CA GLY A 383 -14.94 3.03 5.05
C GLY A 383 -14.02 4.26 5.02
N ILE A 384 -14.54 5.47 5.33
CA ILE A 384 -13.69 6.67 5.44
C ILE A 384 -12.93 6.66 6.77
N GLN A 385 -13.61 6.29 7.85
CA GLN A 385 -13.04 6.27 9.19
C GLN A 385 -13.41 4.95 9.88
N PHE A 386 -12.45 4.40 10.60
CA PHE A 386 -12.63 3.18 11.37
C PHE A 386 -12.36 3.45 12.85
N ASP A 387 -13.18 2.82 13.71
CA ASP A 387 -13.02 2.78 15.16
C ASP A 387 -12.93 1.32 15.62
N PHE A 388 -11.70 0.69 15.51
CA PHE A 388 -11.45 -0.68 15.91
C PHE A 388 -10.12 -0.91 16.61
#